data_731ec4b7763380013e93fc5c2bdf2494
#
_entry.id   731ec4b7763380013e93fc5c2bdf2494
#
_cell.length_a   1.000
_cell.length_b   1.000
_cell.length_c   1.000
_cell.angle_alpha   90.00
_cell.angle_beta   90.00
_cell.angle_gamma   90.00
#
_symmetry.space_group_name_H-M   'P 1'
#
loop_
_entity.id
_entity.type
_entity.pdbx_description
1 polymer ?
#
loop_
_entity_poly.entity_id
_entity_poly.type
_entity_poly.pdbx_seq_one_letter_code
_entity_poly.pdbx_strand_id
1 'polypeptide(L)'
;RVCDRIASNPGMPCFTEALDATLSELASRSSMLYRLVFSNLWLTRPLVAKIMASNGETAAMLRTTYALTQLEGSPAHNVLPPAARANFNVRVAPFETVDDAVARARALAVEECLASGVSPDHVTVEIAQAVPYTEPAPISPFENDAAFDYLHRCVSGVYPEAGFAPYVQNSCTDSREFNAICEHVYRFCGFEYSAEARALIHAENERIGVDVYKRGIGFYVAFLANLGQLS
;
A
#
# COMPACT_ATOMS: atom_id res chain seq x y z
N ARG A 1 -5.34 11.78 -22.88
CA ARG A 1 -6.57 12.16 -22.15
C ARG A 1 -7.13 11.01 -21.35
N VAL A 2 -7.51 9.86 -21.99
CA VAL A 2 -8.03 8.67 -21.24
C VAL A 2 -7.06 8.26 -20.14
N CYS A 3 -5.77 8.11 -20.44
CA CYS A 3 -4.77 7.74 -19.45
C CYS A 3 -4.66 8.75 -18.31
N ASP A 4 -4.69 10.04 -18.62
CA ASP A 4 -4.64 11.11 -17.61
C ASP A 4 -5.92 11.10 -16.76
N ARG A 5 -7.07 10.85 -17.40
CA ARG A 5 -8.35 10.75 -16.69
C ARG A 5 -8.36 9.63 -15.67
N ILE A 6 -7.85 8.44 -16.04
CA ILE A 6 -7.73 7.28 -15.14
C ILE A 6 -6.72 7.59 -14.03
N ALA A 7 -5.51 8.03 -14.37
CA ALA A 7 -4.46 8.29 -13.39
C ALA A 7 -4.83 9.39 -12.37
N SER A 8 -5.58 10.41 -12.81
CA SER A 8 -5.99 11.54 -11.98
C SER A 8 -7.25 11.29 -11.15
N ASN A 9 -7.94 10.16 -11.36
CA ASN A 9 -9.18 9.82 -10.65
C ASN A 9 -9.05 8.47 -9.94
N PRO A 10 -8.21 8.41 -8.90
CA PRO A 10 -8.05 7.21 -8.07
C PRO A 10 -9.34 6.89 -7.30
N GLY A 11 -9.34 5.78 -6.57
CA GLY A 11 -10.44 5.42 -5.66
C GLY A 11 -10.76 6.48 -4.62
N MET A 12 -11.92 6.38 -4.02
CA MET A 12 -12.31 7.25 -2.90
C MET A 12 -11.45 6.95 -1.68
N PRO A 13 -10.99 7.99 -0.94
CA PRO A 13 -10.22 7.75 0.27
C PRO A 13 -11.10 7.13 1.37
N CYS A 14 -10.57 6.09 2.02
CA CYS A 14 -11.18 5.46 3.17
C CYS A 14 -10.15 5.24 4.27
N PHE A 15 -10.51 5.58 5.49
CA PHE A 15 -9.69 5.33 6.68
C PHE A 15 -10.08 3.97 7.26
N THR A 16 -9.23 2.98 7.08
CA THR A 16 -9.39 1.67 7.72
C THR A 16 -9.05 1.76 9.20
N GLU A 17 -9.55 0.82 10.01
CA GLU A 17 -9.22 0.71 11.43
C GLU A 17 -7.70 0.62 11.66
N ALA A 18 -7.00 -0.14 10.82
CA ALA A 18 -5.54 -0.22 10.88
C ALA A 18 -4.86 1.12 10.63
N LEU A 19 -5.35 1.93 9.69
CA LEU A 19 -4.82 3.26 9.45
C LEU A 19 -5.13 4.23 10.59
N ASP A 20 -6.35 4.20 11.13
CA ASP A 20 -6.73 5.01 12.30
C ASP A 20 -5.85 4.66 13.51
N ALA A 21 -5.59 3.38 13.78
CA ALA A 21 -4.69 2.94 14.85
C ALA A 21 -3.23 3.40 14.61
N THR A 22 -2.74 3.32 13.35
CA THR A 22 -1.42 3.85 12.99
C THR A 22 -1.31 5.35 13.29
N LEU A 23 -2.30 6.15 12.87
CA LEU A 23 -2.30 7.60 13.08
C LEU A 23 -2.43 7.97 14.57
N SER A 24 -3.16 7.17 15.34
CA SER A 24 -3.28 7.34 16.79
C SER A 24 -1.96 7.08 17.52
N GLU A 25 -1.23 6.04 17.14
CA GLU A 25 0.11 5.78 17.69
C GLU A 25 1.10 6.88 17.30
N LEU A 26 1.08 7.33 16.04
CA LEU A 26 1.89 8.47 15.60
C LEU A 26 1.56 9.74 16.38
N ALA A 27 0.30 9.98 16.73
CA ALA A 27 -0.10 11.12 17.55
C ALA A 27 0.61 11.11 18.91
N SER A 28 0.70 9.95 19.56
CA SER A 28 1.31 9.80 20.88
C SER A 28 2.79 10.20 20.91
N ARG A 29 3.50 10.00 19.78
CA ARG A 29 4.96 10.20 19.62
C ARG A 29 5.34 11.44 18.83
N SER A 30 4.36 12.21 18.36
CA SER A 30 4.59 13.37 17.49
C SER A 30 4.66 14.68 18.27
N SER A 31 5.12 15.75 17.60
CA SER A 31 5.06 17.11 18.11
C SER A 31 3.62 17.54 18.39
N MET A 32 3.44 18.59 19.21
CA MET A 32 2.12 19.06 19.64
C MET A 32 1.15 19.32 18.47
N LEU A 33 1.64 19.87 17.35
CA LEU A 33 0.80 20.15 16.17
C LEU A 33 0.26 18.86 15.54
N TYR A 34 1.13 17.88 15.28
CA TYR A 34 0.72 16.60 14.71
C TYR A 34 -0.16 15.82 15.69
N ARG A 35 0.13 15.89 16.98
CA ARG A 35 -0.73 15.30 18.02
C ARG A 35 -2.14 15.88 17.95
N LEU A 36 -2.31 17.19 17.87
CA LEU A 36 -3.63 17.83 17.74
C LEU A 36 -4.37 17.37 16.47
N VAL A 37 -3.67 17.25 15.35
CA VAL A 37 -4.27 16.80 14.09
C VAL A 37 -4.72 15.34 14.18
N PHE A 38 -3.84 14.43 14.60
CA PHE A 38 -4.13 12.99 14.59
C PHE A 38 -5.04 12.55 15.75
N SER A 39 -5.04 13.25 16.90
CA SER A 39 -5.99 12.95 17.97
C SER A 39 -7.41 13.45 17.71
N ASN A 40 -7.61 14.27 16.68
CA ASN A 40 -8.92 14.81 16.30
C ASN A 40 -9.32 14.40 14.88
N LEU A 41 -9.07 13.16 14.50
CA LEU A 41 -9.37 12.64 13.16
C LEU A 41 -10.85 12.82 12.77
N TRP A 42 -11.79 12.80 13.73
CA TRP A 42 -13.19 13.08 13.45
C TRP A 42 -13.42 14.44 12.77
N LEU A 43 -12.54 15.43 13.01
CA LEU A 43 -12.56 16.77 12.40
C LEU A 43 -11.54 16.92 11.27
N THR A 44 -10.36 16.32 11.43
CA THR A 44 -9.19 16.58 10.58
C THR A 44 -9.03 15.58 9.42
N ARG A 45 -9.82 14.52 9.35
CA ARG A 45 -9.76 13.51 8.27
C ARG A 45 -9.66 14.11 6.86
N PRO A 46 -10.45 15.13 6.47
CA PRO A 46 -10.34 15.69 5.12
C PRO A 46 -8.97 16.33 4.85
N LEU A 47 -8.38 16.98 5.85
CA LEU A 47 -7.05 17.57 5.76
C LEU A 47 -5.98 16.48 5.69
N VAL A 48 -6.06 15.48 6.56
CA VAL A 48 -5.13 14.33 6.58
C VAL A 48 -5.21 13.56 5.26
N ALA A 49 -6.41 13.29 4.75
CA ALA A 49 -6.60 12.65 3.46
C ALA A 49 -5.94 13.43 2.31
N LYS A 50 -6.10 14.76 2.30
CA LYS A 50 -5.46 15.63 1.29
C LYS A 50 -3.93 15.59 1.36
N ILE A 51 -3.36 15.61 2.56
CA ILE A 51 -1.91 15.52 2.77
C ILE A 51 -1.40 14.14 2.34
N MET A 52 -2.04 13.06 2.80
CA MET A 52 -1.65 11.70 2.42
C MET A 52 -1.79 11.44 0.93
N ALA A 53 -2.82 12.00 0.29
CA ALA A 53 -3.05 11.88 -1.15
C ALA A 53 -1.99 12.58 -2.01
N SER A 54 -1.21 13.51 -1.46
CA SER A 54 -0.14 14.21 -2.18
C SER A 54 1.15 13.39 -2.36
N ASN A 55 1.29 12.29 -1.63
CA ASN A 55 2.42 11.37 -1.73
C ASN A 55 1.92 9.99 -2.19
N GLY A 56 2.56 9.41 -3.20
CA GLY A 56 2.10 8.14 -3.79
C GLY A 56 2.07 6.96 -2.82
N GLU A 57 3.01 6.88 -1.88
CA GLU A 57 3.05 5.82 -0.87
C GLU A 57 1.87 5.93 0.11
N THR A 58 1.67 7.11 0.68
CA THR A 58 0.58 7.32 1.63
C THR A 58 -0.80 7.37 0.97
N ALA A 59 -0.88 7.78 -0.31
CA ALA A 59 -2.12 7.72 -1.08
C ALA A 59 -2.61 6.27 -1.24
N ALA A 60 -1.70 5.32 -1.49
CA ALA A 60 -2.03 3.91 -1.64
C ALA A 60 -2.51 3.24 -0.33
N MET A 61 -2.24 3.84 0.83
CA MET A 61 -2.81 3.40 2.11
C MET A 61 -4.27 3.82 2.28
N LEU A 62 -4.70 4.87 1.56
CA LEU A 62 -6.03 5.47 1.67
C LEU A 62 -7.00 4.99 0.60
N ARG A 63 -6.51 4.62 -0.59
CA ARG A 63 -7.35 4.40 -1.76
C ARG A 63 -6.62 3.62 -2.85
N THR A 64 -7.40 3.00 -3.73
CA THR A 64 -6.87 2.42 -4.97
C THR A 64 -6.22 3.48 -5.83
N THR A 65 -5.01 3.19 -6.32
CA THR A 65 -4.23 4.09 -7.17
C THR A 65 -3.91 3.45 -8.52
N TYR A 66 -3.79 4.31 -9.56
CA TYR A 66 -3.47 3.90 -10.92
C TYR A 66 -2.19 4.58 -11.37
N ALA A 67 -1.13 3.81 -11.61
CA ALA A 67 0.14 4.30 -12.12
C ALA A 67 0.32 3.86 -13.58
N LEU A 68 0.34 4.80 -14.51
CA LEU A 68 0.67 4.53 -15.91
C LEU A 68 2.14 4.14 -16.00
N THR A 69 2.41 2.90 -16.41
CA THR A 69 3.77 2.34 -16.44
C THR A 69 4.30 2.13 -17.84
N GLN A 70 3.43 1.87 -18.81
CA GLN A 70 3.84 1.62 -20.20
C GLN A 70 2.85 2.25 -21.17
N LEU A 71 3.38 2.77 -22.28
CA LEU A 71 2.62 3.25 -23.43
C LEU A 71 3.22 2.65 -24.69
N GLU A 72 2.37 2.05 -25.51
CA GLU A 72 2.74 1.50 -26.82
C GLU A 72 1.88 2.17 -27.90
N GLY A 73 2.49 2.45 -29.02
CA GLY A 73 1.81 3.10 -30.14
C GLY A 73 2.48 2.76 -31.48
N SER A 74 2.86 3.81 -32.21
CA SER A 74 3.48 3.60 -33.53
C SER A 74 4.84 2.93 -33.44
N PRO A 75 5.13 1.94 -34.32
CA PRO A 75 6.44 1.33 -34.43
C PRO A 75 7.47 2.24 -35.15
N ALA A 76 7.03 3.34 -35.76
CA ALA A 76 7.87 4.26 -36.50
C ALA A 76 7.42 5.72 -36.31
N HIS A 77 8.39 6.64 -36.34
CA HIS A 77 8.18 8.06 -36.08
C HIS A 77 7.30 8.80 -37.11
N ASN A 78 7.12 8.25 -38.27
CA ASN A 78 6.37 8.83 -39.39
C ASN A 78 5.07 8.05 -39.73
N VAL A 79 4.63 7.15 -38.86
CA VAL A 79 3.42 6.34 -39.06
C VAL A 79 2.45 6.57 -37.91
N LEU A 80 1.20 6.86 -38.19
CA LEU A 80 0.14 6.92 -37.19
C LEU A 80 -0.27 5.48 -36.84
N PRO A 81 -0.31 5.11 -35.56
CA PRO A 81 -0.68 3.77 -35.13
C PRO A 81 -2.20 3.54 -35.35
N PRO A 82 -2.62 2.34 -35.80
CA PRO A 82 -4.02 1.99 -35.86
C PRO A 82 -4.63 1.75 -34.46
N ALA A 83 -3.77 1.46 -33.48
CA ALA A 83 -4.15 1.25 -32.08
C ALA A 83 -3.00 1.70 -31.17
N ALA A 84 -3.35 2.03 -29.93
CA ALA A 84 -2.39 2.31 -28.87
C ALA A 84 -2.77 1.50 -27.61
N ARG A 85 -1.78 1.09 -26.83
CA ARG A 85 -1.95 0.35 -25.58
C ARG A 85 -1.33 1.14 -24.44
N ALA A 86 -2.03 1.20 -23.31
CA ALA A 86 -1.53 1.76 -22.06
C ALA A 86 -1.62 0.70 -20.97
N ASN A 87 -0.55 0.50 -20.21
CA ASN A 87 -0.53 -0.42 -19.08
C ASN A 87 -0.47 0.35 -17.78
N PHE A 88 -1.38 0.02 -16.87
CA PHE A 88 -1.43 0.60 -15.53
C PHE A 88 -1.06 -0.44 -14.48
N ASN A 89 -0.13 -0.10 -13.60
CA ASN A 89 0.04 -0.80 -12.34
C ASN A 89 -1.00 -0.26 -11.37
N VAL A 90 -1.88 -1.12 -10.89
CA VAL A 90 -2.97 -0.74 -9.98
C VAL A 90 -2.70 -1.33 -8.61
N ARG A 91 -2.71 -0.47 -7.59
CA ARG A 91 -2.69 -0.90 -6.19
C ARG A 91 -4.10 -0.77 -5.65
N VAL A 92 -4.76 -1.92 -5.51
CA VAL A 92 -6.13 -1.98 -5.03
C VAL A 92 -6.13 -1.88 -3.51
N ALA A 93 -6.97 -1.00 -2.97
CA ALA A 93 -7.10 -0.79 -1.54
C ALA A 93 -7.77 -2.00 -0.84
N PRO A 94 -7.48 -2.29 0.44
CA PRO A 94 -7.99 -3.47 1.15
C PRO A 94 -9.52 -3.57 1.24
N PHE A 95 -10.23 -2.49 0.99
CA PHE A 95 -11.70 -2.39 1.05
C PHE A 95 -12.37 -2.38 -0.33
N GLU A 96 -11.61 -2.58 -1.41
CA GLU A 96 -12.10 -2.68 -2.79
C GLU A 96 -11.65 -4.01 -3.41
N THR A 97 -12.35 -4.45 -4.45
CA THR A 97 -11.96 -5.60 -5.26
C THR A 97 -11.21 -5.17 -6.53
N VAL A 98 -10.53 -6.11 -7.17
CA VAL A 98 -9.94 -5.87 -8.50
C VAL A 98 -11.01 -5.50 -9.52
N ASP A 99 -12.18 -6.14 -9.45
CA ASP A 99 -13.29 -5.86 -10.35
C ASP A 99 -13.83 -4.42 -10.17
N ASP A 100 -13.91 -3.91 -8.93
CA ASP A 100 -14.30 -2.51 -8.67
C ASP A 100 -13.31 -1.53 -9.29
N ALA A 101 -12.02 -1.81 -9.16
CA ALA A 101 -10.96 -0.98 -9.73
C ALA A 101 -11.03 -0.97 -11.27
N VAL A 102 -11.23 -2.12 -11.90
CA VAL A 102 -11.38 -2.25 -13.36
C VAL A 102 -12.66 -1.56 -13.84
N ALA A 103 -13.78 -1.75 -13.15
CA ALA A 103 -15.04 -1.10 -13.48
C ALA A 103 -14.92 0.43 -13.44
N ARG A 104 -14.25 0.98 -12.42
CA ARG A 104 -13.98 2.41 -12.31
C ARG A 104 -13.10 2.90 -13.47
N ALA A 105 -12.01 2.21 -13.79
CA ALA A 105 -11.15 2.58 -14.90
C ALA A 105 -11.90 2.57 -16.23
N ARG A 106 -12.77 1.59 -16.43
CA ARG A 106 -13.64 1.49 -17.62
C ARG A 106 -14.63 2.64 -17.70
N ALA A 107 -15.29 2.98 -16.60
CA ALA A 107 -16.22 4.11 -16.55
C ALA A 107 -15.53 5.43 -16.90
N LEU A 108 -14.37 5.70 -16.32
CA LEU A 108 -13.56 6.89 -16.61
C LEU A 108 -13.11 6.96 -18.08
N ALA A 109 -12.74 5.81 -18.66
CA ALA A 109 -12.37 5.73 -20.07
C ALA A 109 -13.55 6.05 -20.99
N VAL A 110 -14.73 5.50 -20.71
CA VAL A 110 -15.97 5.77 -21.45
C VAL A 110 -16.37 7.25 -21.34
N GLU A 111 -16.35 7.81 -20.13
CA GLU A 111 -16.64 9.24 -19.91
C GLU A 111 -15.74 10.15 -20.73
N GLU A 112 -14.43 9.87 -20.75
CA GLU A 112 -13.47 10.68 -21.50
C GLU A 112 -13.65 10.52 -23.02
N CYS A 113 -13.98 9.33 -23.51
CA CYS A 113 -14.32 9.12 -24.92
C CYS A 113 -15.51 9.96 -25.34
N LEU A 114 -16.60 9.91 -24.59
CA LEU A 114 -17.81 10.69 -24.85
C LEU A 114 -17.52 12.20 -24.82
N ALA A 115 -16.77 12.67 -23.81
CA ALA A 115 -16.37 14.06 -23.68
C ALA A 115 -15.47 14.54 -24.84
N SER A 116 -14.73 13.62 -25.45
CA SER A 116 -13.85 13.89 -26.60
C SER A 116 -14.52 13.65 -27.96
N GLY A 117 -15.82 13.28 -28.00
CA GLY A 117 -16.55 12.99 -29.24
C GLY A 117 -16.10 11.70 -29.94
N VAL A 118 -15.50 10.76 -29.19
CA VAL A 118 -15.03 9.47 -29.67
C VAL A 118 -16.00 8.38 -29.20
N SER A 119 -16.31 7.38 -30.08
CA SER A 119 -17.13 6.25 -29.65
C SER A 119 -16.42 5.44 -28.56
N PRO A 120 -17.11 5.11 -27.45
CA PRO A 120 -16.56 4.22 -26.41
C PRO A 120 -16.16 2.83 -26.93
N ASP A 121 -16.72 2.39 -28.06
CA ASP A 121 -16.38 1.08 -28.68
C ASP A 121 -14.93 0.98 -29.13
N HIS A 122 -14.23 2.11 -29.23
CA HIS A 122 -12.81 2.16 -29.57
C HIS A 122 -11.88 1.99 -28.36
N VAL A 123 -12.43 1.84 -27.14
CA VAL A 123 -11.63 1.69 -25.92
C VAL A 123 -12.02 0.40 -25.19
N THR A 124 -11.03 -0.44 -24.95
CA THR A 124 -11.18 -1.66 -24.12
C THR A 124 -10.33 -1.49 -22.87
N VAL A 125 -10.92 -1.81 -21.71
CA VAL A 125 -10.20 -1.86 -20.42
C VAL A 125 -10.33 -3.28 -19.88
N GLU A 126 -9.21 -3.93 -19.68
CA GLU A 126 -9.13 -5.33 -19.26
C GLU A 126 -7.96 -5.57 -18.30
N ILE A 127 -8.01 -6.66 -17.56
CA ILE A 127 -6.88 -7.11 -16.74
C ILE A 127 -5.83 -7.70 -17.66
N ALA A 128 -4.56 -7.29 -17.53
CA ALA A 128 -3.46 -7.85 -18.30
C ALA A 128 -3.21 -9.30 -17.89
N GLN A 129 -3.49 -10.23 -18.81
CA GLN A 129 -3.38 -11.67 -18.53
C GLN A 129 -1.94 -12.17 -18.44
N ALA A 130 -0.98 -11.40 -18.93
CA ALA A 130 0.44 -11.78 -18.93
C ALA A 130 1.10 -11.79 -17.54
N VAL A 131 0.45 -11.18 -16.55
CA VAL A 131 0.97 -11.08 -15.17
C VAL A 131 -0.12 -11.54 -14.21
N PRO A 132 0.16 -12.48 -13.30
CA PRO A 132 -0.79 -12.87 -12.27
C PRO A 132 -1.20 -11.65 -11.44
N TYR A 133 -2.48 -11.49 -11.20
CA TYR A 133 -3.01 -10.52 -10.25
C TYR A 133 -3.58 -11.23 -9.03
N THR A 134 -3.70 -10.51 -7.93
CA THR A 134 -4.32 -11.01 -6.71
C THR A 134 -5.25 -9.95 -6.15
N GLU A 135 -6.33 -10.40 -5.51
CA GLU A 135 -7.14 -9.54 -4.68
C GLU A 135 -6.31 -8.97 -3.53
N PRO A 136 -6.68 -7.80 -3.00
CA PRO A 136 -6.07 -7.27 -1.79
C PRO A 136 -6.14 -8.30 -0.65
N ALA A 137 -5.05 -8.42 0.09
CA ALA A 137 -5.07 -9.29 1.25
C ALA A 137 -5.97 -8.70 2.35
N PRO A 138 -6.71 -9.54 3.09
CA PRO A 138 -7.51 -9.09 4.22
C PRO A 138 -6.62 -8.45 5.30
N ILE A 139 -7.19 -7.54 6.07
CA ILE A 139 -6.53 -6.97 7.25
C ILE A 139 -6.55 -8.04 8.34
N SER A 140 -5.37 -8.43 8.81
CA SER A 140 -5.24 -9.37 9.93
C SER A 140 -5.71 -8.74 11.25
N PRO A 141 -6.29 -9.52 12.18
CA PRO A 141 -6.69 -9.03 13.49
C PRO A 141 -5.53 -8.36 14.24
N PHE A 142 -5.78 -7.26 14.92
CA PHE A 142 -4.77 -6.54 15.71
C PHE A 142 -5.32 -5.99 17.04
N GLU A 143 -6.63 -5.87 17.20
CA GLU A 143 -7.27 -5.42 18.44
C GLU A 143 -7.59 -6.62 19.34
N ASN A 144 -7.09 -6.61 20.58
CA ASN A 144 -7.25 -7.69 21.53
C ASN A 144 -6.82 -9.06 20.98
N ASP A 145 -5.79 -9.08 20.16
CA ASP A 145 -5.29 -10.28 19.47
C ASP A 145 -3.97 -10.75 20.08
N ALA A 146 -3.95 -12.00 20.51
CA ALA A 146 -2.80 -12.59 21.22
C ALA A 146 -1.53 -12.65 20.35
N ALA A 147 -1.67 -12.89 19.05
CA ALA A 147 -0.53 -12.97 18.14
C ALA A 147 0.05 -11.59 17.85
N PHE A 148 -0.82 -10.57 17.67
CA PHE A 148 -0.38 -9.19 17.51
C PHE A 148 0.29 -8.66 18.80
N ASP A 149 -0.31 -8.94 19.96
CA ASP A 149 0.27 -8.57 21.27
C ASP A 149 1.61 -9.28 21.52
N TYR A 150 1.74 -10.54 21.10
CA TYR A 150 3.01 -11.25 21.18
C TYR A 150 4.09 -10.58 20.34
N LEU A 151 3.77 -10.23 19.10
CA LEU A 151 4.69 -9.49 18.21
C LEU A 151 5.09 -8.16 18.85
N HIS A 152 4.14 -7.42 19.42
CA HIS A 152 4.39 -6.17 20.14
C HIS A 152 5.36 -6.36 21.31
N ARG A 153 5.15 -7.39 22.15
CA ARG A 153 6.07 -7.68 23.26
C ARG A 153 7.50 -7.98 22.77
N CYS A 154 7.64 -8.77 21.70
CA CYS A 154 8.93 -9.08 21.13
C CYS A 154 9.63 -7.84 20.56
N VAL A 155 8.88 -6.97 19.88
CA VAL A 155 9.42 -5.70 19.38
C VAL A 155 9.84 -4.80 20.53
N SER A 156 9.00 -4.60 21.53
CA SER A 156 9.30 -3.74 22.68
C SER A 156 10.49 -4.23 23.50
N GLY A 157 10.73 -5.55 23.53
CA GLY A 157 11.89 -6.14 24.20
C GLY A 157 13.23 -5.86 23.52
N VAL A 158 13.23 -5.70 22.21
CA VAL A 158 14.45 -5.48 21.41
C VAL A 158 14.59 -4.00 21.00
N TYR A 159 13.48 -3.33 20.78
CA TYR A 159 13.36 -1.94 20.30
C TYR A 159 12.46 -1.12 21.25
N PRO A 160 12.87 -0.90 22.52
CA PRO A 160 12.02 -0.23 23.51
C PRO A 160 11.71 1.24 23.14
N GLU A 161 12.51 1.84 22.28
CA GLU A 161 12.31 3.18 21.74
C GLU A 161 11.28 3.24 20.61
N ALA A 162 10.97 2.11 19.97
CA ALA A 162 10.05 2.07 18.82
C ALA A 162 8.58 2.19 19.23
N GLY A 163 7.78 2.84 18.39
CA GLY A 163 6.33 2.72 18.42
C GLY A 163 5.89 1.41 17.78
N PHE A 164 4.71 0.93 18.12
CA PHE A 164 4.16 -0.25 17.52
C PHE A 164 2.70 -0.03 17.13
N ALA A 165 2.38 -0.22 15.87
CA ALA A 165 1.04 -0.03 15.34
C ALA A 165 0.80 -0.97 14.15
N PRO A 166 -0.45 -1.32 13.84
CA PRO A 166 -0.76 -1.96 12.58
C PRO A 166 -0.40 -1.00 11.42
N TYR A 167 0.03 -1.57 10.29
CA TYR A 167 0.42 -0.79 9.12
C TYR A 167 -0.12 -1.40 7.84
N VAL A 168 -0.68 -0.58 6.95
CA VAL A 168 -1.13 -1.03 5.63
C VAL A 168 0.08 -1.13 4.71
N GLN A 169 0.53 -2.36 4.47
CA GLN A 169 1.67 -2.64 3.61
C GLN A 169 1.31 -2.55 2.14
N ASN A 170 1.95 -1.63 1.43
CA ASN A 170 1.67 -1.36 0.00
C ASN A 170 2.49 -2.22 -0.97
N SER A 171 3.50 -2.98 -0.49
CA SER A 171 4.30 -3.86 -1.32
C SER A 171 3.77 -5.30 -1.29
N CYS A 172 3.95 -6.00 -2.42
CA CYS A 172 3.65 -7.42 -2.49
C CYS A 172 4.72 -8.24 -1.76
N THR A 173 4.28 -9.29 -1.07
CA THR A 173 5.14 -10.30 -0.47
C THR A 173 4.48 -11.68 -0.64
N ASP A 174 5.25 -12.76 -0.53
CA ASP A 174 4.74 -14.14 -0.59
C ASP A 174 3.79 -14.44 0.58
N SER A 175 3.76 -13.59 1.60
CA SER A 175 2.83 -13.71 2.72
C SER A 175 1.35 -13.74 2.30
N ARG A 176 1.02 -13.22 1.12
CA ARG A 176 -0.35 -13.27 0.56
C ARG A 176 -0.88 -14.70 0.39
N GLU A 177 0.00 -15.65 0.12
CA GLU A 177 -0.38 -17.07 -0.07
C GLU A 177 -0.85 -17.71 1.25
N PHE A 178 -0.38 -17.19 2.39
CA PHE A 178 -0.75 -17.68 3.71
C PHE A 178 -2.16 -17.24 4.15
N ASN A 179 -2.75 -16.21 3.52
CA ASN A 179 -4.11 -15.78 3.86
C ASN A 179 -5.18 -16.87 3.58
N ALA A 180 -4.86 -17.86 2.72
CA ALA A 180 -5.75 -18.98 2.45
C ALA A 180 -5.86 -19.99 3.61
N ILE A 181 -4.89 -19.99 4.53
CA ILE A 181 -4.76 -20.99 5.60
C ILE A 181 -4.63 -20.35 6.99
N CYS A 182 -4.43 -19.04 7.08
CA CYS A 182 -4.24 -18.32 8.34
C CYS A 182 -4.80 -16.90 8.23
N GLU A 183 -5.56 -16.46 9.22
CA GLU A 183 -6.05 -15.08 9.32
C GLU A 183 -5.03 -14.11 9.94
N HIS A 184 -4.05 -14.63 10.71
CA HIS A 184 -3.00 -13.86 11.37
C HIS A 184 -1.74 -13.78 10.49
N VAL A 185 -1.78 -12.96 9.46
CA VAL A 185 -0.67 -12.79 8.50
C VAL A 185 -0.08 -11.39 8.64
N TYR A 186 0.85 -11.23 9.57
CA TYR A 186 1.54 -9.95 9.81
C TYR A 186 2.80 -9.83 8.94
N ARG A 187 2.81 -8.80 8.08
CA ARG A 187 3.93 -8.49 7.20
C ARG A 187 4.94 -7.64 7.95
N PHE A 188 5.72 -8.28 8.81
CA PHE A 188 6.67 -7.64 9.71
C PHE A 188 8.11 -7.99 9.32
N CYS A 189 8.99 -7.02 9.44
CA CYS A 189 10.44 -7.19 9.28
C CYS A 189 11.16 -6.67 10.54
N GLY A 190 11.93 -7.54 11.19
CA GLY A 190 12.64 -7.25 12.44
C GLY A 190 13.91 -6.40 12.27
N PHE A 191 14.10 -5.76 11.12
CA PHE A 191 15.24 -4.88 10.86
C PHE A 191 14.80 -3.42 10.77
N GLU A 192 15.62 -2.51 11.29
CA GLU A 192 15.39 -1.07 11.15
C GLU A 192 15.75 -0.59 9.76
N TYR A 193 14.87 0.19 9.15
CA TYR A 193 15.12 0.85 7.87
C TYR A 193 14.99 2.36 8.04
N SER A 194 16.11 3.08 7.91
CA SER A 194 16.05 4.53 7.72
C SER A 194 15.44 4.88 6.36
N ALA A 195 15.05 6.14 6.16
CA ALA A 195 14.54 6.60 4.88
C ALA A 195 15.55 6.36 3.74
N GLU A 196 16.85 6.57 4.01
CA GLU A 196 17.94 6.33 3.07
C GLU A 196 18.10 4.85 2.76
N ALA A 197 18.02 3.97 3.77
CA ALA A 197 18.11 2.52 3.57
C ALA A 197 16.91 1.99 2.76
N ARG A 198 15.71 2.51 3.02
CA ARG A 198 14.49 2.17 2.23
C ARG A 198 14.61 2.58 0.76
N ALA A 199 15.21 3.73 0.49
CA ALA A 199 15.44 4.20 -0.89
C ALA A 199 16.44 3.34 -1.67
N LEU A 200 17.25 2.52 -0.99
CA LEU A 200 18.21 1.60 -1.60
C LEU A 200 17.62 0.21 -1.89
N ILE A 201 16.43 -0.10 -1.43
CA ILE A 201 15.78 -1.39 -1.71
C ILE A 201 15.59 -1.54 -3.21
N HIS A 202 16.12 -2.62 -3.79
CA HIS A 202 16.17 -2.90 -5.23
C HIS A 202 17.02 -1.89 -6.05
N ALA A 203 17.81 -1.04 -5.40
CA ALA A 203 18.70 -0.10 -6.06
C ALA A 203 20.15 -0.62 -6.07
N GLU A 204 21.00 0.04 -6.89
CA GLU A 204 22.45 -0.18 -6.82
C GLU A 204 22.96 0.15 -5.42
N ASN A 205 23.91 -0.67 -4.94
CA ASN A 205 24.49 -0.56 -3.59
C ASN A 205 23.49 -0.76 -2.44
N GLU A 206 22.45 -1.54 -2.62
CA GLU A 206 21.59 -1.99 -1.53
C GLU A 206 22.44 -2.60 -0.41
N ARG A 207 22.24 -2.13 0.81
CA ARG A 207 23.05 -2.52 1.96
C ARG A 207 22.30 -2.37 3.27
N ILE A 208 22.72 -3.15 4.27
CA ILE A 208 22.27 -3.04 5.65
C ILE A 208 23.45 -2.80 6.57
N GLY A 209 23.28 -1.97 7.59
CA GLY A 209 24.30 -1.76 8.63
C GLY A 209 24.52 -3.03 9.47
N VAL A 210 25.76 -3.34 9.80
CA VAL A 210 26.10 -4.56 10.58
C VAL A 210 25.39 -4.58 11.93
N ASP A 211 25.30 -3.45 12.62
CA ASP A 211 24.63 -3.37 13.94
C ASP A 211 23.11 -3.51 13.82
N VAL A 212 22.50 -2.93 12.76
CA VAL A 212 21.10 -3.14 12.42
C VAL A 212 20.82 -4.61 12.15
N TYR A 213 21.69 -5.26 11.39
CA TYR A 213 21.58 -6.70 11.10
C TYR A 213 21.67 -7.56 12.37
N LYS A 214 22.64 -7.29 13.24
CA LYS A 214 22.78 -8.00 14.53
C LYS A 214 21.56 -7.83 15.42
N ARG A 215 21.03 -6.60 15.52
CA ARG A 215 19.84 -6.31 16.32
C ARG A 215 18.61 -7.04 15.79
N GLY A 216 18.44 -7.06 14.46
CA GLY A 216 17.36 -7.83 13.82
C GLY A 216 17.48 -9.34 14.06
N ILE A 217 18.69 -9.92 14.03
CA ILE A 217 18.90 -11.31 14.44
C ILE A 217 18.45 -11.52 15.89
N GLY A 218 18.81 -10.59 16.79
CA GLY A 218 18.38 -10.63 18.20
C GLY A 218 16.86 -10.65 18.34
N PHE A 219 16.15 -9.87 17.51
CA PHE A 219 14.70 -9.91 17.46
C PHE A 219 14.16 -11.31 17.08
N TYR A 220 14.67 -11.92 16.00
CA TYR A 220 14.18 -13.23 15.57
C TYR A 220 14.53 -14.34 16.57
N VAL A 221 15.68 -14.25 17.25
CA VAL A 221 16.02 -15.18 18.33
C VAL A 221 15.03 -15.05 19.49
N ALA A 222 14.74 -13.83 19.94
CA ALA A 222 13.76 -13.58 21.00
C ALA A 222 12.35 -14.04 20.60
N PHE A 223 11.94 -13.74 19.36
CA PHE A 223 10.65 -14.13 18.80
C PHE A 223 10.49 -15.66 18.79
N LEU A 224 11.46 -16.40 18.27
CA LEU A 224 11.39 -17.87 18.19
C LEU A 224 11.50 -18.54 19.55
N ALA A 225 12.35 -18.05 20.45
CA ALA A 225 12.53 -18.61 21.78
C ALA A 225 11.27 -18.52 22.66
N ASN A 226 10.41 -17.54 22.42
CA ASN A 226 9.23 -17.28 23.23
C ASN A 226 7.91 -17.73 22.56
N LEU A 227 7.96 -18.40 21.40
CA LEU A 227 6.75 -18.86 20.70
C LEU A 227 5.82 -19.73 21.56
N GLY A 228 6.36 -20.53 22.48
CA GLY A 228 5.59 -21.34 23.40
C GLY A 228 4.73 -20.56 24.40
N GLN A 229 4.86 -19.22 24.48
CA GLN A 229 4.04 -18.37 25.33
C GLN A 229 2.75 -17.87 24.63
N LEU A 230 2.52 -18.29 23.40
CA LEU A 230 1.30 -18.00 22.62
C LEU A 230 0.16 -19.00 22.93
N SER A 231 0.45 -20.07 23.68
CA SER A 231 -0.53 -21.11 24.06
C SER A 231 -1.31 -20.74 25.33
#